data_0b7ff63a3002b1f6df0039010485bee1
#
_entry.id   0b7ff63a3002b1f6df0039010485bee1
#
_cell.length_a   1.000
_cell.length_b   1.000
_cell.length_c   1.000
_cell.angle_alpha   90.00
_cell.angle_beta   90.00
_cell.angle_gamma   90.00
#
_symmetry.space_group_name_H-M   'P 1'
#
loop_
_entity.id
_entity.type
_entity.pdbx_description
1 polymer ?
#
loop_
_entity_poly.entity_id
_entity_poly.type
_entity_poly.pdbx_seq_one_letter_code
_entity_poly.pdbx_strand_id
1 'polypeptide(L)'
;ERYAGDTDAHAAVLRDEVLQAWVRTEVLRLTNQRASDARRRGTPGPEGSVAKLAFAEENKRIYDLCVDLMGADGMLYSGTYDLIRPNHTAIGTPDLHKAFLRARANSIEGGTSEVMRNILGERVLGLPRDASVDKGVAWRDVSRN
;
A
#
# COMPACT_ATOMS: atom_id res chain seq x y z
N GLU A 1 16.82 -9.54 -13.41
CA GLU A 1 17.75 -10.25 -14.30
C GLU A 1 17.20 -11.63 -14.77
N ARG A 2 16.43 -12.37 -13.92
CA ARG A 2 15.94 -13.75 -14.23
C ARG A 2 15.17 -13.84 -15.55
N TYR A 3 14.41 -12.82 -15.94
CA TYR A 3 13.60 -12.79 -17.15
C TYR A 3 14.08 -11.80 -18.22
N ALA A 4 15.23 -11.18 -18.03
CA ALA A 4 15.69 -10.09 -18.90
C ALA A 4 16.00 -10.53 -20.34
N GLY A 5 16.43 -11.78 -20.53
CA GLY A 5 16.74 -12.36 -21.85
C GLY A 5 15.69 -13.32 -22.38
N ASP A 6 14.60 -13.57 -21.63
CA ASP A 6 13.55 -14.49 -22.03
C ASP A 6 12.61 -13.83 -23.02
N THR A 7 12.30 -14.51 -24.13
CA THR A 7 11.41 -14.04 -25.18
C THR A 7 9.98 -14.58 -25.04
N ASP A 8 9.72 -15.38 -24.01
CA ASP A 8 8.38 -15.89 -23.73
C ASP A 8 7.41 -14.76 -23.42
N ALA A 9 6.16 -14.94 -23.86
CA ALA A 9 5.08 -13.95 -23.64
C ALA A 9 4.86 -13.65 -22.15
N HIS A 10 4.98 -14.65 -21.28
CA HIS A 10 4.88 -14.46 -19.83
C HIS A 10 5.98 -13.57 -19.29
N ALA A 11 7.22 -13.79 -19.72
CA ALA A 11 8.36 -12.94 -19.33
C ALA A 11 8.19 -11.49 -19.81
N ALA A 12 7.55 -11.29 -20.98
CA ALA A 12 7.23 -9.95 -21.48
C ALA A 12 6.24 -9.21 -20.57
N VAL A 13 5.19 -9.90 -20.08
CA VAL A 13 4.21 -9.35 -19.14
C VAL A 13 4.88 -8.97 -17.83
N LEU A 14 5.68 -9.88 -17.25
CA LEU A 14 6.38 -9.61 -15.99
C LEU A 14 7.34 -8.42 -16.10
N ARG A 15 8.02 -8.26 -17.24
CA ARG A 15 8.87 -7.08 -17.49
C ARG A 15 8.06 -5.79 -17.52
N ASP A 16 6.89 -5.79 -18.17
CA ASP A 16 6.01 -4.63 -18.18
C ASP A 16 5.53 -4.29 -16.77
N GLU A 17 5.11 -5.28 -15.99
CA GLU A 17 4.69 -5.08 -14.59
C GLU A 17 5.80 -4.49 -13.70
N VAL A 18 7.06 -4.93 -13.88
CA VAL A 18 8.21 -4.33 -13.20
C VAL A 18 8.39 -2.87 -13.59
N LEU A 19 8.27 -2.53 -14.89
CA LEU A 19 8.37 -1.16 -15.37
C LEU A 19 7.23 -0.29 -14.82
N GLN A 20 6.01 -0.81 -14.79
CA GLN A 20 4.85 -0.13 -14.21
C GLN A 20 5.04 0.11 -12.69
N ALA A 21 5.56 -0.87 -11.96
CA ALA A 21 5.87 -0.71 -10.55
C ALA A 21 6.93 0.39 -10.34
N TRP A 22 7.97 0.43 -11.17
CA TRP A 22 8.98 1.48 -11.14
C TRP A 22 8.36 2.87 -11.38
N VAL A 23 7.53 3.02 -12.42
CA VAL A 23 6.84 4.28 -12.73
C VAL A 23 5.99 4.75 -11.55
N ARG A 24 5.18 3.88 -10.96
CA ARG A 24 4.32 4.22 -9.81
C ARG A 24 5.14 4.61 -8.57
N THR A 25 6.25 3.92 -8.33
CA THR A 25 7.17 4.25 -7.23
C THR A 25 7.81 5.62 -7.44
N GLU A 26 8.16 5.95 -8.67
CA GLU A 26 8.74 7.25 -9.02
C GLU A 26 7.73 8.39 -8.86
N VAL A 27 6.48 8.16 -9.27
CA VAL A 27 5.36 9.10 -9.01
C VAL A 27 5.17 9.32 -7.51
N LEU A 28 5.23 8.25 -6.70
CA LEU A 28 5.14 8.36 -5.23
C LEU A 28 6.31 9.14 -4.65
N ARG A 29 7.52 8.92 -5.12
CA ARG A 29 8.72 9.67 -4.72
C ARG A 29 8.56 11.17 -4.99
N LEU A 30 8.11 11.53 -6.19
CA LEU A 30 7.87 12.93 -6.58
C LEU A 30 6.72 13.55 -5.77
N THR A 31 5.67 12.81 -5.47
CA THR A 31 4.58 13.24 -4.61
C THR A 31 5.08 13.54 -3.19
N ASN A 32 5.94 12.69 -2.63
CA ASN A 32 6.55 12.92 -1.32
C ASN A 32 7.49 14.14 -1.31
N GLN A 33 8.24 14.35 -2.38
CA GLN A 33 9.08 15.54 -2.54
C GLN A 33 8.20 16.80 -2.55
N ARG A 34 7.14 16.83 -3.35
CA ARG A 34 6.16 17.93 -3.38
C ARG A 34 5.55 18.18 -1.99
N ALA A 35 5.18 17.14 -1.26
CA ALA A 35 4.68 17.25 0.11
C ALA A 35 5.71 17.89 1.06
N SER A 36 6.98 17.52 0.94
CA SER A 36 8.08 18.10 1.72
C SER A 36 8.26 19.58 1.41
N ASP A 37 8.25 19.94 0.15
CA ASP A 37 8.43 21.33 -0.29
C ASP A 37 7.24 22.21 0.13
N ALA A 38 6.00 21.70 0.07
CA ALA A 38 4.82 22.40 0.56
C ALA A 38 4.90 22.66 2.07
N ARG A 39 5.32 21.67 2.86
CA ARG A 39 5.55 21.85 4.31
C ARG A 39 6.61 22.90 4.60
N ARG A 40 7.74 22.90 3.88
CA ARG A 40 8.80 23.89 4.05
C ARG A 40 8.33 25.31 3.75
N ARG A 41 7.38 25.48 2.83
CA ARG A 41 6.76 26.77 2.49
C ARG A 41 5.61 27.18 3.40
N GLY A 42 5.25 26.35 4.40
CA GLY A 42 4.15 26.60 5.30
C GLY A 42 2.74 26.41 4.67
N THR A 43 2.66 25.75 3.52
CA THR A 43 1.42 25.51 2.77
C THR A 43 1.17 23.99 2.59
N PRO A 44 1.07 23.20 3.69
CA PRO A 44 0.83 21.77 3.58
C PRO A 44 -0.53 21.50 2.92
N GLY A 45 -0.55 20.61 1.95
CA GLY A 45 -1.74 20.16 1.24
C GLY A 45 -2.10 18.71 1.58
N PRO A 46 -2.95 18.06 0.76
CA PRO A 46 -3.43 16.70 0.97
C PRO A 46 -2.40 15.62 0.64
N GLU A 47 -1.19 16.00 0.21
CA GLU A 47 -0.17 15.07 -0.29
C GLU A 47 0.17 13.96 0.70
N GLY A 48 0.09 14.23 2.01
CA GLY A 48 0.34 13.22 3.03
C GLY A 48 -0.67 12.06 2.99
N SER A 49 -1.96 12.37 2.82
CA SER A 49 -3.01 11.36 2.69
C SER A 49 -2.92 10.61 1.36
N VAL A 50 -2.60 11.33 0.26
CA VAL A 50 -2.35 10.73 -1.05
C VAL A 50 -1.16 9.78 -0.99
N ALA A 51 -0.05 10.22 -0.40
CA ALA A 51 1.16 9.41 -0.29
C ALA A 51 0.95 8.16 0.56
N LYS A 52 0.20 8.25 1.67
CA LYS A 52 -0.12 7.09 2.52
C LYS A 52 -0.94 6.06 1.75
N LEU A 53 -1.98 6.50 1.05
CA LEU A 53 -2.83 5.63 0.25
C LEU A 53 -2.03 4.97 -0.89
N ALA A 54 -1.28 5.77 -1.67
CA ALA A 54 -0.48 5.29 -2.77
C ALA A 54 0.61 4.30 -2.29
N PHE A 55 1.30 4.61 -1.18
CA PHE A 55 2.30 3.71 -0.59
C PHE A 55 1.68 2.37 -0.18
N ALA A 56 0.55 2.39 0.51
CA ALA A 56 -0.09 1.18 1.00
C ALA A 56 -0.49 0.23 -0.14
N GLU A 57 -1.06 0.79 -1.22
CA GLU A 57 -1.49 0.01 -2.38
C GLU A 57 -0.30 -0.46 -3.22
N GLU A 58 0.69 0.40 -3.45
CA GLU A 58 1.85 0.04 -4.27
C GLU A 58 2.77 -0.96 -3.57
N ASN A 59 2.95 -0.85 -2.26
CA ASN A 59 3.75 -1.80 -1.50
C ASN A 59 3.17 -3.22 -1.57
N LYS A 60 1.84 -3.37 -1.53
CA LYS A 60 1.19 -4.67 -1.75
C LYS A 60 1.49 -5.23 -3.14
N ARG A 61 1.31 -4.39 -4.18
CA ARG A 61 1.56 -4.79 -5.58
C ARG A 61 3.00 -5.21 -5.82
N ILE A 62 3.95 -4.46 -5.26
CA ILE A 62 5.39 -4.79 -5.38
C ILE A 62 5.67 -6.17 -4.79
N TYR A 63 5.16 -6.46 -3.59
CA TYR A 63 5.39 -7.78 -2.98
C TYR A 63 4.59 -8.90 -3.63
N ASP A 64 3.41 -8.63 -4.21
CA ASP A 64 2.70 -9.57 -5.08
C ASP A 64 3.58 -9.92 -6.28
N LEU A 65 4.09 -8.92 -6.98
CA LEU A 65 4.99 -9.10 -8.12
C LEU A 65 6.29 -9.84 -7.73
N CYS A 66 6.85 -9.57 -6.56
CA CYS A 66 8.02 -10.30 -6.06
C CYS A 66 7.74 -11.80 -5.92
N VAL A 67 6.59 -12.16 -5.37
CA VAL A 67 6.17 -13.56 -5.22
C VAL A 67 5.92 -14.20 -6.59
N ASP A 68 5.27 -13.50 -7.51
CA ASP A 68 5.02 -13.96 -8.88
C ASP A 68 6.34 -14.20 -9.64
N LEU A 69 7.32 -13.31 -9.48
CA LEU A 69 8.67 -13.47 -10.04
C LEU A 69 9.44 -14.67 -9.46
N MET A 70 9.10 -15.15 -8.28
CA MET A 70 9.67 -16.35 -7.69
C MET A 70 9.11 -17.64 -8.33
N GLY A 71 7.94 -17.54 -8.99
CA GLY A 71 7.25 -18.68 -9.58
C GLY A 71 6.85 -19.70 -8.50
N ALA A 72 7.09 -20.99 -8.73
CA ALA A 72 6.72 -22.04 -7.77
C ALA A 72 7.39 -21.86 -6.39
N ASP A 73 8.59 -21.29 -6.33
CA ASP A 73 9.30 -21.02 -5.07
C ASP A 73 8.56 -19.98 -4.21
N GLY A 74 7.76 -19.10 -4.82
CA GLY A 74 6.93 -18.14 -4.12
C GLY A 74 5.84 -18.75 -3.23
N MET A 75 5.50 -20.01 -3.48
CA MET A 75 4.54 -20.79 -2.68
C MET A 75 5.20 -21.51 -1.48
N LEU A 76 6.54 -21.53 -1.42
CA LEU A 76 7.29 -22.25 -0.41
C LEU A 76 7.79 -21.30 0.68
N TYR A 77 7.37 -21.53 1.91
CA TYR A 77 7.91 -20.82 3.05
C TYR A 77 9.23 -21.47 3.50
N SER A 78 10.33 -20.75 3.36
CA SER A 78 11.70 -21.27 3.65
C SER A 78 12.09 -21.20 5.13
N GLY A 79 11.24 -20.61 5.98
CA GLY A 79 11.51 -20.47 7.41
C GLY A 79 10.93 -21.61 8.25
N THR A 80 11.42 -21.72 9.48
CA THR A 80 10.75 -22.51 10.52
C THR A 80 9.49 -21.77 10.98
N TYR A 81 8.41 -22.52 11.22
CA TYR A 81 7.18 -21.97 11.80
C TYR A 81 7.34 -21.78 13.31
N ASP A 82 8.26 -20.93 13.71
CA ASP A 82 8.43 -20.61 15.12
C ASP A 82 7.19 -19.83 15.61
N LEU A 83 6.58 -20.30 16.70
CA LEU A 83 5.52 -19.59 17.42
C LEU A 83 6.03 -18.35 18.16
N ILE A 84 7.19 -17.85 17.78
CA ILE A 84 7.84 -16.69 18.34
C ILE A 84 7.42 -15.46 17.54
N ARG A 85 7.02 -14.40 18.25
CA ARG A 85 6.71 -13.12 17.62
C ARG A 85 7.90 -12.63 16.78
N PRO A 86 7.71 -12.30 15.50
CA PRO A 86 8.81 -11.81 14.67
C PRO A 86 9.42 -10.54 15.28
N ASN A 87 10.75 -10.52 15.41
CA ASN A 87 11.48 -9.40 15.99
C ASN A 87 11.66 -8.20 15.03
N HIS A 88 11.19 -8.31 13.77
CA HIS A 88 11.36 -7.29 12.75
C HIS A 88 10.07 -7.07 11.98
N THR A 89 9.82 -5.83 11.63
CA THR A 89 8.80 -5.44 10.68
C THR A 89 9.23 -5.83 9.26
N ALA A 90 8.28 -5.97 8.33
CA ALA A 90 8.58 -6.31 6.94
C ALA A 90 9.43 -5.25 6.21
N ILE A 91 9.49 -4.04 6.73
CA ILE A 91 10.34 -2.99 6.18
C ILE A 91 11.80 -3.36 6.47
N GLY A 92 12.55 -3.66 5.40
CA GLY A 92 13.96 -4.05 5.48
C GLY A 92 14.22 -5.54 5.78
N THR A 93 13.19 -6.40 5.84
CA THR A 93 13.41 -7.84 5.90
C THR A 93 13.84 -8.39 4.54
N PRO A 94 14.86 -9.24 4.47
CA PRO A 94 15.22 -9.93 3.23
C PRO A 94 14.23 -11.05 2.85
N ASP A 95 13.33 -11.43 3.75
CA ASP A 95 12.34 -12.48 3.52
C ASP A 95 11.11 -11.90 2.79
N LEU A 96 11.04 -12.18 1.49
CA LEU A 96 9.97 -11.70 0.61
C LEU A 96 8.59 -12.26 0.99
N HIS A 97 8.51 -13.49 1.50
CA HIS A 97 7.23 -14.09 1.93
C HIS A 97 6.67 -13.36 3.16
N LYS A 98 7.52 -13.06 4.14
CA LYS A 98 7.12 -12.26 5.30
C LYS A 98 6.72 -10.86 4.90
N ALA A 99 7.46 -10.24 3.99
CA ALA A 99 7.15 -8.91 3.47
C ALA A 99 5.82 -8.89 2.72
N PHE A 100 5.54 -9.91 1.89
CA PHE A 100 4.25 -10.09 1.22
C PHE A 100 3.09 -10.17 2.21
N LEU A 101 3.18 -11.04 3.23
CA LEU A 101 2.15 -11.16 4.25
C LEU A 101 1.97 -9.86 5.05
N ARG A 102 3.07 -9.23 5.46
CA ARG A 102 3.06 -7.99 6.24
C ARG A 102 2.50 -6.80 5.46
N ALA A 103 2.73 -6.74 4.15
CA ALA A 103 2.26 -5.63 3.31
C ALA A 103 0.73 -5.47 3.34
N ARG A 104 -0.02 -6.53 3.64
CA ARG A 104 -1.49 -6.48 3.79
C ARG A 104 -1.91 -5.48 4.88
N ALA A 105 -1.15 -5.38 5.96
CA ALA A 105 -1.44 -4.46 7.04
C ALA A 105 -1.30 -2.97 6.64
N ASN A 106 -0.52 -2.65 5.61
CA ASN A 106 -0.31 -1.27 5.17
C ASN A 106 -1.62 -0.58 4.72
N SER A 107 -2.59 -1.34 4.22
CA SER A 107 -3.91 -0.80 3.85
C SER A 107 -4.91 -0.74 5.01
N ILE A 108 -4.50 -1.16 6.22
CA ILE A 108 -5.32 -1.19 7.43
C ILE A 108 -4.76 -0.22 8.48
N GLU A 109 -3.47 -0.30 8.76
CA GLU A 109 -2.78 0.50 9.78
C GLU A 109 -2.69 1.99 9.37
N GLY A 110 -2.69 2.88 10.35
CA GLY A 110 -2.60 4.32 10.12
C GLY A 110 -3.79 4.91 9.36
N GLY A 111 -4.93 4.25 9.41
CA GLY A 111 -6.14 4.51 8.64
C GLY A 111 -6.27 3.59 7.42
N THR A 112 -7.44 2.99 7.25
CA THR A 112 -7.67 2.09 6.12
C THR A 112 -7.63 2.83 4.78
N SER A 113 -7.45 2.09 3.70
CA SER A 113 -7.48 2.67 2.34
C SER A 113 -8.81 3.37 2.06
N GLU A 114 -9.92 2.86 2.56
CA GLU A 114 -11.26 3.44 2.46
C GLU A 114 -11.35 4.76 3.23
N VAL A 115 -10.87 4.79 4.47
CA VAL A 115 -10.81 6.02 5.29
C VAL A 115 -9.96 7.09 4.58
N MET A 116 -8.83 6.72 4.00
CA MET A 116 -8.00 7.66 3.23
C MET A 116 -8.73 8.20 2.00
N ARG A 117 -9.47 7.34 1.27
CA ARG A 117 -10.30 7.78 0.12
C ARG A 117 -11.40 8.74 0.55
N ASN A 118 -12.09 8.45 1.65
CA ASN A 118 -13.13 9.35 2.20
C ASN A 118 -12.52 10.70 2.59
N ILE A 119 -11.39 10.71 3.29
CA ILE A 119 -10.70 11.97 3.65
C ILE A 119 -10.34 12.78 2.39
N LEU A 120 -9.81 12.13 1.36
CA LEU A 120 -9.48 12.80 0.10
C LEU A 120 -10.72 13.28 -0.63
N GLY A 121 -11.78 12.48 -0.70
CA GLY A 121 -13.05 12.84 -1.29
C GLY A 121 -13.67 14.07 -0.62
N GLU A 122 -13.80 14.03 0.70
CA GLU A 122 -14.43 15.10 1.46
C GLU A 122 -13.60 16.39 1.53
N ARG A 123 -12.30 16.26 1.86
CA ARG A 123 -11.45 17.43 2.18
C ARG A 123 -10.74 18.03 0.99
N VAL A 124 -10.52 17.24 -0.07
CA VAL A 124 -9.77 17.69 -1.25
C VAL A 124 -10.70 17.94 -2.44
N LEU A 125 -11.62 17.00 -2.69
CA LEU A 125 -12.56 17.11 -3.80
C LEU A 125 -13.86 17.82 -3.41
N GLY A 126 -14.10 18.08 -2.12
CA GLY A 126 -15.30 18.75 -1.64
C GLY A 126 -16.58 17.91 -1.81
N LEU A 127 -16.44 16.58 -1.90
CA LEU A 127 -17.59 15.69 -2.00
C LEU A 127 -18.41 15.71 -0.70
N PRO A 128 -19.73 15.51 -0.78
CA PRO A 128 -20.57 15.43 0.41
C PRO A 128 -20.16 14.21 1.26
N ARG A 129 -20.27 14.39 2.56
CA ARG A 129 -20.06 13.28 3.50
C ARG A 129 -21.21 12.29 3.43
N ASP A 130 -20.92 11.05 3.76
CA ASP A 130 -21.97 10.06 3.99
C ASP A 130 -22.90 10.51 5.11
N ALA A 131 -24.18 10.18 4.97
CA ALA A 131 -25.18 10.46 6.00
C ALA A 131 -24.81 9.67 7.28
N SER A 132 -24.47 10.40 8.33
CA SER A 132 -24.16 9.79 9.63
C SER A 132 -25.45 9.69 10.43
N VAL A 133 -25.92 8.47 10.65
CA VAL A 133 -27.14 8.17 11.44
C VAL A 133 -26.84 8.09 12.94
N ASP A 134 -25.57 8.07 13.31
CA ASP A 134 -25.07 7.88 14.69
C ASP A 134 -24.47 9.15 15.31
N LYS A 135 -24.38 10.24 14.54
CA LYS A 135 -23.78 11.49 15.00
C LYS A 135 -24.61 12.15 16.10
N GLY A 136 -24.06 12.21 17.30
CA GLY A 136 -24.72 12.79 18.47
C GLY A 136 -25.71 11.85 19.17
N VAL A 137 -25.77 10.59 18.75
CA VAL A 137 -26.59 9.55 19.37
C VAL A 137 -25.68 8.70 20.27
N ALA A 138 -26.15 8.40 21.50
CA ALA A 138 -25.41 7.48 22.36
C ALA A 138 -25.36 6.08 21.74
N TRP A 139 -24.23 5.37 21.88
CA TRP A 139 -24.02 4.05 21.27
C TRP A 139 -25.15 3.05 21.50
N ARG A 140 -25.76 3.05 22.70
CA ARG A 140 -26.89 2.20 23.06
C ARG A 140 -28.18 2.48 22.26
N ASP A 141 -28.30 3.70 21.74
CA ASP A 141 -29.51 4.21 21.06
C ASP A 141 -29.34 4.21 19.53
N VAL A 142 -28.15 3.82 19.02
CA VAL A 142 -27.91 3.66 17.59
C VAL A 142 -28.68 2.47 17.06
N SER A 143 -29.49 2.69 16.01
CA SER A 143 -30.24 1.61 15.34
C SER A 143 -29.25 0.55 14.82
N ARG A 144 -29.49 -0.69 15.19
CA ARG A 144 -28.72 -1.86 14.72
C ARG A 144 -29.60 -2.61 13.73
N ASN A 145 -29.13 -2.65 12.48
CA ASN A 145 -29.74 -3.51 11.46
C ASN A 145 -29.37 -4.96 11.70
#